data_6c3513d79a05e2044067ec9ee5deaee0
#
_entry.id   6c3513d79a05e2044067ec9ee5deaee0
#
_cell.length_a   1.000
_cell.length_b   1.000
_cell.length_c   1.000
_cell.angle_alpha   90.00
_cell.angle_beta   90.00
_cell.angle_gamma   90.00
#
_symmetry.space_group_name_H-M   'P 1'
#
loop_
_entity.id
_entity.type
_entity.pdbx_description
1 polymer ?
#
loop_
_entity_poly.entity_id
_entity_poly.type
_entity_poly.pdbx_seq_one_letter_code
_entity_poly.pdbx_strand_id
1 'polypeptide(L)'
;MWSTVRGELLHEMTHAYKWREMDMEYKVTLDDGREATVAGRLDMYDWKTKTIIDLKTTKTVRWQIKHGILPRLEHILQVQCYYTMFSDVIPVENLNLVYADMQDIVTYRVKKNDLSGWIKTRIKDIEGSIVKKSTPSGETSSLCQFCKYQSRCFDDGNGIEHKPLSAPKKKEDNENGS
;
A
#
# COMPACT_ATOMS: atom_id res chain seq x y z
N MET A 1 -6.37 -8.40 17.41
CA MET A 1 -7.40 -9.41 17.13
C MET A 1 -8.66 -8.80 16.49
N TRP A 2 -9.39 -7.84 17.10
CA TRP A 2 -10.60 -7.24 16.50
C TRP A 2 -10.38 -6.49 15.17
N SER A 3 -9.22 -5.87 14.96
CA SER A 3 -8.92 -5.17 13.70
C SER A 3 -8.80 -6.12 12.50
N THR A 4 -8.23 -7.29 12.71
CA THR A 4 -8.08 -8.32 11.68
C THR A 4 -9.42 -8.95 11.32
N VAL A 5 -10.19 -9.36 12.32
CA VAL A 5 -11.54 -9.93 12.13
C VAL A 5 -12.48 -8.97 11.40
N ARG A 6 -12.43 -7.68 11.74
CA ARG A 6 -13.22 -6.66 11.05
C ARG A 6 -12.80 -6.49 9.59
N GLY A 7 -11.49 -6.53 9.32
CA GLY A 7 -10.96 -6.49 7.96
C GLY A 7 -11.50 -7.65 7.13
N GLU A 8 -11.40 -8.87 7.65
CA GLU A 8 -11.90 -10.07 7.01
C GLU A 8 -13.42 -9.99 6.73
N LEU A 9 -14.23 -9.58 7.71
CA LEU A 9 -15.68 -9.42 7.53
C LEU A 9 -16.04 -8.40 6.44
N LEU A 10 -15.34 -7.26 6.36
CA LEU A 10 -15.57 -6.28 5.30
C LEU A 10 -15.14 -6.81 3.93
N HIS A 11 -14.05 -7.57 3.86
CA HIS A 11 -13.66 -8.27 2.64
C HIS A 11 -14.68 -9.36 2.26
N GLU A 12 -15.24 -10.08 3.21
CA GLU A 12 -16.32 -11.04 2.94
C GLU A 12 -17.59 -10.39 2.36
N MET A 13 -17.92 -9.17 2.76
CA MET A 13 -19.05 -8.43 2.19
C MET A 13 -18.86 -8.11 0.70
N THR A 14 -17.65 -8.20 0.18
CA THR A 14 -17.35 -8.03 -1.26
C THR A 14 -17.74 -9.24 -2.10
N HIS A 15 -18.36 -10.28 -1.51
CA HIS A 15 -18.86 -11.46 -2.23
C HIS A 15 -19.81 -11.16 -3.39
N ALA A 16 -20.43 -9.98 -3.39
CA ALA A 16 -21.25 -9.51 -4.51
C ALA A 16 -20.45 -9.25 -5.79
N TYR A 17 -19.14 -9.05 -5.69
CA TYR A 17 -18.27 -8.85 -6.85
C TYR A 17 -17.80 -10.21 -7.38
N LYS A 18 -18.10 -10.48 -8.64
CA LYS A 18 -17.76 -11.74 -9.33
C LYS A 18 -16.23 -11.91 -9.49
N TRP A 19 -15.50 -10.80 -9.59
CA TRP A 19 -14.06 -10.75 -9.80
C TRP A 19 -13.38 -10.16 -8.56
N ARG A 20 -13.01 -11.02 -7.64
CA ARG A 20 -12.35 -10.69 -6.37
C ARG A 20 -11.20 -11.63 -6.11
N GLU A 21 -10.23 -11.15 -5.31
CA GLU A 21 -9.06 -11.92 -4.91
C GLU A 21 -8.37 -12.63 -6.08
N MET A 22 -8.18 -11.87 -7.17
CA MET A 22 -7.56 -12.39 -8.39
C MET A 22 -6.05 -12.42 -8.23
N ASP A 23 -5.49 -13.62 -8.18
CA ASP A 23 -4.03 -13.79 -8.20
C ASP A 23 -3.49 -13.52 -9.62
N MET A 24 -2.32 -12.88 -9.67
CA MET A 24 -1.60 -12.64 -10.90
C MET A 24 -0.10 -12.73 -10.69
N GLU A 25 0.57 -13.21 -11.71
CA GLU A 25 2.02 -13.15 -11.86
C GLU A 25 2.38 -12.19 -13.00
N TYR A 26 3.23 -11.24 -12.69
CA TYR A 26 3.76 -10.28 -13.64
C TYR A 26 5.24 -10.56 -13.90
N LYS A 27 5.58 -10.88 -15.14
CA LYS A 27 6.95 -11.19 -15.54
C LYS A 27 7.67 -9.91 -15.94
N VAL A 28 8.85 -9.72 -15.39
CA VAL A 28 9.72 -8.58 -15.65
C VAL A 28 11.04 -9.09 -16.21
N THR A 29 11.37 -8.70 -17.44
CA THR A 29 12.67 -8.98 -18.02
C THR A 29 13.69 -7.96 -17.52
N LEU A 30 14.76 -8.44 -16.90
CA LEU A 30 15.87 -7.62 -16.41
C LEU A 30 16.82 -7.27 -17.56
N ASP A 31 17.76 -6.34 -17.31
CA ASP A 31 18.67 -5.86 -18.36
C ASP A 31 19.68 -6.93 -18.81
N ASP A 32 19.92 -7.92 -17.99
CA ASP A 32 20.79 -9.07 -18.29
C ASP A 32 20.04 -10.24 -18.97
N GLY A 33 18.76 -10.02 -19.33
CA GLY A 33 17.92 -11.01 -20.00
C GLY A 33 17.24 -12.02 -19.06
N ARG A 34 17.50 -12.00 -17.76
CA ARG A 34 16.81 -12.85 -16.79
C ARG A 34 15.36 -12.37 -16.60
N GLU A 35 14.49 -13.32 -16.26
CA GLU A 35 13.11 -13.02 -15.89
C GLU A 35 12.97 -13.07 -14.37
N ALA A 36 12.27 -12.07 -13.82
CA ALA A 36 11.79 -12.09 -12.45
C ALA A 36 10.27 -12.08 -12.45
N THR A 37 9.66 -12.71 -11.45
CA THR A 37 8.21 -12.76 -11.30
C THR A 37 7.78 -11.99 -10.07
N VAL A 38 6.83 -11.07 -10.25
CA VAL A 38 6.15 -10.35 -9.17
C VAL A 38 4.75 -10.92 -9.05
N ALA A 39 4.41 -11.45 -7.89
CA ALA A 39 3.06 -11.91 -7.59
C ALA A 39 2.24 -10.82 -6.91
N GLY A 40 0.97 -10.72 -7.26
CA GLY A 40 0.02 -9.81 -6.63
C GLY A 40 -1.36 -10.43 -6.57
N ARG A 41 -2.16 -9.96 -5.60
CA ARG A 41 -3.58 -10.32 -5.48
C ARG A 41 -4.41 -9.07 -5.48
N LEU A 42 -5.29 -8.97 -6.46
CA LEU A 42 -6.22 -7.88 -6.63
C LEU A 42 -7.46 -8.11 -5.77
N ASP A 43 -7.84 -7.14 -4.94
CA ASP A 43 -9.01 -7.30 -4.08
C ASP A 43 -10.30 -7.44 -4.89
N MET A 44 -10.57 -6.51 -5.81
CA MET A 44 -11.79 -6.49 -6.61
C MET A 44 -11.58 -5.85 -7.98
N TYR A 45 -12.32 -6.35 -8.97
CA TYR A 45 -12.42 -5.72 -10.29
C TYR A 45 -13.88 -5.62 -10.73
N ASP A 46 -14.30 -4.41 -11.07
CA ASP A 46 -15.61 -4.16 -11.66
C ASP A 46 -15.48 -4.14 -13.19
N TRP A 47 -15.99 -5.19 -13.80
CA TRP A 47 -15.94 -5.36 -15.25
C TRP A 47 -16.77 -4.33 -16.03
N LYS A 48 -17.88 -3.86 -15.45
CA LYS A 48 -18.77 -2.89 -16.12
C LYS A 48 -18.12 -1.54 -16.26
N THR A 49 -17.47 -1.09 -15.21
CA THR A 49 -16.77 0.21 -15.15
C THR A 49 -15.28 0.10 -15.42
N LYS A 50 -14.77 -1.13 -15.66
CA LYS A 50 -13.35 -1.44 -15.84
C LYS A 50 -12.49 -0.82 -14.77
N THR A 51 -12.91 -1.00 -13.53
CA THR A 51 -12.33 -0.37 -12.36
C THR A 51 -11.61 -1.38 -11.47
N ILE A 52 -10.34 -1.16 -11.20
CA ILE A 52 -9.63 -1.81 -10.11
C ILE A 52 -10.04 -1.13 -8.81
N ILE A 53 -10.41 -1.93 -7.80
CA ILE A 53 -10.84 -1.46 -6.48
C ILE A 53 -10.01 -2.16 -5.43
N ASP A 54 -9.30 -1.39 -4.62
CA ASP A 54 -8.52 -1.87 -3.48
C ASP A 54 -9.18 -1.37 -2.19
N LEU A 55 -9.56 -2.31 -1.31
CA LEU A 55 -10.30 -2.03 -0.08
C LEU A 55 -9.36 -2.03 1.13
N LYS A 56 -9.32 -0.93 1.83
CA LYS A 56 -8.54 -0.76 3.07
C LYS A 56 -9.45 -0.51 4.26
N THR A 57 -9.32 -1.32 5.27
CA THR A 57 -10.04 -1.11 6.52
C THR A 57 -9.23 -0.24 7.48
N THR A 58 -9.91 0.66 8.16
CA THR A 58 -9.28 1.55 9.13
C THR A 58 -10.14 1.71 10.39
N LYS A 59 -9.59 2.29 11.45
CA LYS A 59 -10.33 2.45 12.72
C LYS A 59 -11.34 3.60 12.65
N THR A 60 -10.98 4.71 11.98
CA THR A 60 -11.78 5.94 11.94
C THR A 60 -11.49 6.72 10.67
N VAL A 61 -12.33 6.53 9.65
CA VAL A 61 -12.17 7.19 8.34
C VAL A 61 -12.22 8.70 8.49
N ARG A 62 -13.27 9.24 9.15
CA ARG A 62 -13.44 10.70 9.31
C ARG A 62 -12.27 11.38 10.00
N TRP A 63 -11.77 10.76 11.08
CA TRP A 63 -10.65 11.34 11.81
C TRP A 63 -9.39 11.37 10.94
N GLN A 64 -9.11 10.31 10.18
CA GLN A 64 -7.93 10.24 9.32
C GLN A 64 -8.01 11.24 8.16
N ILE A 65 -9.19 11.44 7.57
CA ILE A 65 -9.41 12.49 6.56
C ILE A 65 -9.13 13.86 7.15
N LYS A 66 -9.72 14.16 8.31
CA LYS A 66 -9.55 15.46 8.99
C LYS A 66 -8.08 15.80 9.28
N HIS A 67 -7.26 14.78 9.53
CA HIS A 67 -5.84 14.95 9.83
C HIS A 67 -4.92 14.77 8.61
N GLY A 68 -5.48 14.66 7.41
CA GLY A 68 -4.71 14.54 6.16
C GLY A 68 -3.90 13.24 6.07
N ILE A 69 -4.34 12.16 6.75
CA ILE A 69 -3.65 10.86 6.75
C ILE A 69 -4.04 10.02 5.52
N LEU A 70 -5.25 10.22 5.02
CA LEU A 70 -5.77 9.51 3.84
C LEU A 70 -5.81 10.43 2.62
N PRO A 71 -5.54 9.88 1.41
CA PRO A 71 -5.08 8.51 1.14
C PRO A 71 -3.60 8.35 1.46
N ARG A 72 -3.20 7.14 1.87
CA ARG A 72 -1.78 6.83 2.16
C ARG A 72 -1.03 6.55 0.87
N LEU A 73 0.22 7.02 0.80
CA LEU A 73 1.06 6.87 -0.39
C LEU A 73 1.30 5.38 -0.73
N GLU A 74 1.58 4.56 0.26
CA GLU A 74 1.82 3.12 0.09
C GLU A 74 0.62 2.40 -0.55
N HIS A 75 -0.61 2.79 -0.20
CA HIS A 75 -1.81 2.23 -0.81
C HIS A 75 -2.03 2.75 -2.24
N ILE A 76 -1.69 4.01 -2.51
CA ILE A 76 -1.72 4.58 -3.87
C ILE A 76 -0.75 3.79 -4.76
N LEU A 77 0.50 3.57 -4.30
CA LEU A 77 1.50 2.81 -5.03
C LEU A 77 1.05 1.37 -5.27
N GLN A 78 0.42 0.72 -4.29
CA GLN A 78 -0.11 -0.63 -4.45
C GLN A 78 -1.14 -0.72 -5.57
N VAL A 79 -2.11 0.20 -5.62
CA VAL A 79 -3.12 0.23 -6.68
C VAL A 79 -2.50 0.53 -8.05
N GLN A 80 -1.48 1.37 -8.11
CA GLN A 80 -0.72 1.64 -9.35
C GLN A 80 0.12 0.43 -9.79
N CYS A 81 0.68 -0.34 -8.84
CA CYS A 81 1.31 -1.63 -9.16
C CYS A 81 0.30 -2.61 -9.77
N TYR A 82 -0.90 -2.70 -9.20
CA TYR A 82 -1.96 -3.53 -9.79
C TYR A 82 -2.32 -3.07 -11.20
N TYR A 83 -2.43 -1.77 -11.43
CA TYR A 83 -2.63 -1.25 -12.77
C TYR A 83 -1.53 -1.71 -13.73
N THR A 84 -0.26 -1.58 -13.35
CA THR A 84 0.88 -2.02 -14.17
C THR A 84 0.83 -3.52 -14.48
N MET A 85 0.48 -4.33 -13.48
CA MET A 85 0.45 -5.79 -13.62
C MET A 85 -0.73 -6.29 -14.47
N PHE A 86 -1.89 -5.64 -14.34
CA PHE A 86 -3.13 -6.15 -14.92
C PHE A 86 -3.53 -5.48 -16.24
N SER A 87 -3.02 -4.30 -16.57
CA SER A 87 -3.46 -3.51 -17.72
C SER A 87 -3.25 -4.19 -19.08
N ASP A 88 -2.31 -5.11 -19.18
CA ASP A 88 -2.05 -5.90 -20.39
C ASP A 88 -3.00 -7.10 -20.52
N VAL A 89 -3.67 -7.49 -19.44
CA VAL A 89 -4.53 -8.68 -19.39
C VAL A 89 -6.01 -8.31 -19.35
N ILE A 90 -6.37 -7.25 -18.66
CA ILE A 90 -7.75 -6.75 -18.55
C ILE A 90 -7.79 -5.25 -18.85
N PRO A 91 -8.89 -4.76 -19.46
CA PRO A 91 -9.06 -3.33 -19.69
C PRO A 91 -9.24 -2.59 -18.37
N VAL A 92 -8.37 -1.62 -18.07
CA VAL A 92 -8.45 -0.81 -16.84
C VAL A 92 -8.67 0.66 -17.19
N GLU A 93 -9.85 1.18 -16.87
CA GLU A 93 -10.19 2.59 -17.06
C GLU A 93 -10.02 3.42 -15.80
N ASN A 94 -10.31 2.84 -14.64
CA ASN A 94 -10.32 3.54 -13.36
C ASN A 94 -9.56 2.75 -12.30
N LEU A 95 -8.98 3.50 -11.34
CA LEU A 95 -8.37 2.96 -10.13
C LEU A 95 -9.04 3.62 -8.93
N ASN A 96 -9.63 2.82 -8.06
CA ASN A 96 -10.27 3.28 -6.84
C ASN A 96 -9.61 2.66 -5.62
N LEU A 97 -9.27 3.51 -4.67
CA LEU A 97 -8.82 3.13 -3.35
C LEU A 97 -9.93 3.44 -2.35
N VAL A 98 -10.49 2.43 -1.73
CA VAL A 98 -11.64 2.55 -0.83
C VAL A 98 -11.18 2.35 0.60
N TYR A 99 -11.46 3.30 1.46
CA TYR A 99 -11.28 3.14 2.91
C TYR A 99 -12.63 2.99 3.58
N ALA A 100 -12.74 1.99 4.44
CA ALA A 100 -13.95 1.72 5.19
C ALA A 100 -13.65 1.52 6.68
N ASP A 101 -14.57 1.98 7.51
CA ASP A 101 -14.71 1.58 8.91
C ASP A 101 -16.14 1.11 9.19
N MET A 102 -16.55 1.03 10.44
CA MET A 102 -17.89 0.57 10.79
C MET A 102 -19.00 1.63 10.58
N GLN A 103 -18.62 2.87 10.24
CA GLN A 103 -19.56 4.00 10.13
C GLN A 103 -19.47 4.70 8.78
N ASP A 104 -18.28 4.73 8.18
CA ASP A 104 -18.01 5.55 7.01
C ASP A 104 -17.25 4.77 5.94
N ILE A 105 -17.53 5.14 4.68
CA ILE A 105 -16.79 4.69 3.50
C ILE A 105 -16.38 5.91 2.70
N VAL A 106 -15.13 5.94 2.24
CA VAL A 106 -14.64 6.98 1.33
C VAL A 106 -13.88 6.33 0.18
N THR A 107 -14.09 6.85 -1.02
CA THR A 107 -13.40 6.40 -2.24
C THR A 107 -12.50 7.50 -2.77
N TYR A 108 -11.24 7.17 -3.00
CA TYR A 108 -10.28 8.03 -3.69
C TYR A 108 -10.02 7.48 -5.10
N ARG A 109 -10.21 8.32 -6.10
CA ARG A 109 -9.82 8.00 -7.46
C ARG A 109 -8.31 8.21 -7.61
N VAL A 110 -7.58 7.15 -7.93
CA VAL A 110 -6.13 7.17 -8.10
C VAL A 110 -5.79 7.40 -9.56
N LYS A 111 -4.80 8.26 -9.83
CA LYS A 111 -4.28 8.48 -11.17
C LYS A 111 -3.56 7.22 -11.64
N LYS A 112 -3.84 6.77 -12.86
CA LYS A 112 -3.09 5.69 -13.51
C LYS A 112 -1.66 6.13 -13.74
N ASN A 113 -0.72 5.30 -13.32
CA ASN A 113 0.70 5.51 -13.52
C ASN A 113 1.34 4.14 -13.74
N ASP A 114 2.09 3.99 -14.82
CA ASP A 114 2.85 2.79 -15.08
C ASP A 114 4.11 2.79 -14.19
N LEU A 115 4.23 1.77 -13.37
CA LEU A 115 5.35 1.57 -12.44
C LEU A 115 6.33 0.47 -12.90
N SER A 116 6.27 0.03 -14.16
CA SER A 116 7.14 -1.05 -14.69
C SER A 116 8.64 -0.77 -14.46
N GLY A 117 9.09 0.45 -14.72
CA GLY A 117 10.47 0.87 -14.45
C GLY A 117 10.82 0.88 -12.96
N TRP A 118 9.89 1.33 -12.11
CA TRP A 118 10.08 1.31 -10.66
C TRP A 118 10.15 -0.12 -10.13
N ILE A 119 9.24 -1.00 -10.54
CA ILE A 119 9.22 -2.43 -10.18
C ILE A 119 10.57 -3.07 -10.58
N LYS A 120 11.04 -2.84 -11.80
CA LYS A 120 12.31 -3.37 -12.29
C LYS A 120 13.49 -2.91 -11.42
N THR A 121 13.52 -1.64 -11.05
CA THR A 121 14.57 -1.08 -10.17
C THR A 121 14.54 -1.74 -8.78
N ARG A 122 13.34 -1.94 -8.21
CA ARG A 122 13.20 -2.60 -6.90
C ARG A 122 13.65 -4.07 -6.92
N ILE A 123 13.34 -4.79 -8.00
CA ILE A 123 13.83 -6.17 -8.18
C ILE A 123 15.36 -6.21 -8.18
N LYS A 124 16.01 -5.34 -8.96
CA LYS A 124 17.47 -5.26 -9.02
C LYS A 124 18.11 -4.93 -7.66
N ASP A 125 17.50 -4.03 -6.90
CA ASP A 125 17.96 -3.68 -5.56
C ASP A 125 17.88 -4.86 -4.61
N ILE A 126 16.77 -5.60 -4.62
CA ILE A 126 16.59 -6.82 -3.81
C ILE A 126 17.62 -7.88 -4.20
N GLU A 127 17.76 -8.19 -5.49
CA GLU A 127 18.74 -9.17 -5.96
C GLU A 127 20.18 -8.79 -5.62
N GLY A 128 20.53 -7.51 -5.83
CA GLY A 128 21.84 -6.99 -5.48
C GLY A 128 22.14 -7.13 -3.98
N SER A 129 21.13 -6.93 -3.16
CA SER A 129 21.22 -7.06 -1.71
C SER A 129 21.39 -8.50 -1.26
N ILE A 130 20.73 -9.46 -1.92
CA ILE A 130 20.91 -10.90 -1.67
C ILE A 130 22.35 -11.31 -1.96
N VAL A 131 22.91 -10.90 -3.09
CA VAL A 131 24.29 -11.18 -3.47
C VAL A 131 25.27 -10.59 -2.46
N LYS A 132 25.07 -9.36 -2.05
CA LYS A 132 25.91 -8.65 -1.08
C LYS A 132 25.68 -9.07 0.37
N LYS A 133 24.66 -9.90 0.64
CA LYS A 133 24.20 -10.25 1.99
C LYS A 133 23.87 -9.02 2.85
N SER A 134 23.37 -7.96 2.22
CA SER A 134 22.96 -6.71 2.85
C SER A 134 21.43 -6.57 2.83
N THR A 135 20.92 -5.59 3.56
CA THR A 135 19.50 -5.21 3.48
C THR A 135 19.28 -4.36 2.22
N PRO A 136 18.23 -4.63 1.42
CA PRO A 136 17.89 -3.77 0.29
C PRO A 136 17.52 -2.36 0.78
N SER A 137 17.69 -1.37 -0.07
CA SER A 137 17.30 0.01 0.26
C SER A 137 15.81 0.05 0.61
N GLY A 138 15.50 0.60 1.76
CA GLY A 138 14.14 0.69 2.31
C GLY A 138 13.61 2.12 2.27
N GLU A 139 12.31 2.24 2.09
CA GLU A 139 11.61 3.49 2.36
C GLU A 139 11.13 3.48 3.81
N THR A 140 11.50 4.52 4.54
CA THR A 140 11.08 4.63 5.93
C THR A 140 9.63 5.10 6.02
N SER A 141 8.84 4.43 6.83
CA SER A 141 7.43 4.74 7.05
C SER A 141 7.05 4.61 8.52
N SER A 142 5.83 5.01 8.86
CA SER A 142 5.28 4.80 10.20
C SER A 142 5.21 3.32 10.60
N LEU A 143 5.29 2.39 9.65
CA LEU A 143 5.30 0.96 9.91
C LEU A 143 6.65 0.44 10.41
N CYS A 144 7.73 1.22 10.23
CA CYS A 144 9.06 0.83 10.71
C CYS A 144 9.09 0.57 12.23
N GLN A 145 8.30 1.29 13.01
CA GLN A 145 8.19 1.08 14.46
C GLN A 145 7.69 -0.33 14.86
N PHE A 146 7.01 -1.03 13.94
CA PHE A 146 6.50 -2.39 14.15
C PHE A 146 7.32 -3.44 13.38
N CYS A 147 8.37 -3.02 12.68
CA CYS A 147 9.16 -3.90 11.83
C CYS A 147 10.16 -4.69 12.68
N LYS A 148 10.06 -6.02 12.65
CA LYS A 148 11.00 -6.89 13.37
C LYS A 148 12.45 -6.84 12.85
N TYR A 149 12.66 -6.26 11.68
CA TYR A 149 13.98 -6.08 11.05
C TYR A 149 14.51 -4.65 11.18
N GLN A 150 13.86 -3.81 11.96
CA GLN A 150 14.20 -2.39 12.06
C GLN A 150 15.67 -2.16 12.40
N SER A 151 16.19 -2.76 13.47
CA SER A 151 17.58 -2.60 13.88
C SER A 151 18.54 -2.95 12.75
N ARG A 152 18.37 -4.12 12.14
CA ARG A 152 19.21 -4.57 11.03
C ARG A 152 19.18 -3.60 9.85
N CYS A 153 18.00 -3.10 9.51
CA CYS A 153 17.82 -2.15 8.41
C CYS A 153 18.58 -0.84 8.67
N PHE A 154 18.60 -0.37 9.91
CA PHE A 154 19.32 0.85 10.29
C PHE A 154 20.82 0.63 10.42
N ASP A 155 21.24 -0.51 10.97
CA ASP A 155 22.66 -0.88 11.11
C ASP A 155 23.34 -1.02 9.74
N ASP A 156 22.63 -1.53 8.73
CA ASP A 156 23.12 -1.62 7.35
C ASP A 156 23.13 -0.25 6.61
N GLY A 157 22.83 0.86 7.29
CA GLY A 157 22.85 2.21 6.71
C GLY A 157 21.68 2.54 5.78
N ASN A 158 20.65 1.69 5.72
CA ASN A 158 19.47 1.87 4.87
C ASN A 158 18.35 2.68 5.55
N GLY A 159 18.54 3.05 6.81
CA GLY A 159 17.64 3.92 7.56
C GLY A 159 18.16 5.35 7.57
N ILE A 160 17.39 6.28 7.01
CA ILE A 160 17.53 7.68 7.40
C ILE A 160 17.19 7.76 8.89
N GLU A 161 18.04 8.40 9.70
CA GLU A 161 17.73 8.63 11.12
C GLU A 161 16.29 9.12 11.26
N HIS A 162 15.40 8.26 11.73
CA HIS A 162 14.09 8.69 12.15
C HIS A 162 14.28 9.49 13.44
N LYS A 163 14.21 10.78 13.34
CA LYS A 163 13.66 11.54 14.47
C LYS A 163 12.29 10.91 14.75
N PRO A 164 12.07 10.34 15.94
CA PRO A 164 10.75 9.84 16.29
C PRO A 164 9.78 10.98 16.00
N LEU A 165 8.76 10.71 15.19
CA LEU A 165 7.67 11.64 14.99
C LEU A 165 7.19 11.97 16.39
N SER A 166 7.55 13.17 16.87
CA SER A 166 7.12 13.64 18.17
C SER A 166 5.62 13.50 18.21
N ALA A 167 5.12 12.75 19.18
CA ALA A 167 3.69 12.65 19.42
C ALA A 167 3.09 14.05 19.31
N PRO A 168 1.96 14.25 18.63
CA PRO A 168 1.36 15.56 18.49
C PRO A 168 1.24 16.15 19.90
N LYS A 169 1.89 17.30 20.13
CA LYS A 169 1.81 18.01 21.39
C LYS A 169 0.33 18.16 21.70
N LYS A 170 -0.14 17.60 22.83
CA LYS A 170 -1.45 17.91 23.35
C LYS A 170 -1.51 19.43 23.42
N LYS A 171 -2.49 20.03 22.75
CA LYS A 171 -2.81 21.43 22.98
C LYS A 171 -3.15 21.51 24.47
N GLU A 172 -2.34 22.22 25.21
CA GLU A 172 -2.71 22.66 26.54
C GLU A 172 -3.94 23.53 26.38
N ASP A 173 -5.07 23.03 26.84
CA ASP A 173 -6.29 23.84 26.96
C ASP A 173 -5.95 24.93 27.97
N ASN A 174 -5.75 26.15 27.48
CA ASN A 174 -5.67 27.33 28.29
C ASN A 174 -7.06 27.57 28.89
N GLU A 175 -7.30 26.97 30.05
CA GLU A 175 -8.28 27.46 31.00
C GLU A 175 -7.73 28.74 31.63
N ASN A 176 -8.00 29.87 31.02
CA ASN A 176 -8.01 31.16 31.68
C ASN A 176 -9.30 31.84 31.27
N GLY A 177 -10.34 31.54 32.04
CA GLY A 177 -11.56 32.33 32.10
C GLY A 177 -11.50 33.21 33.34
N SER A 178 -11.74 34.48 33.17
CA SER A 178 -12.27 35.38 34.18
C SER A 178 -13.61 35.88 33.69
#